data_a6c4a27e8230eedba9242ce22d9e7bf6
#
_entry.id   a6c4a27e8230eedba9242ce22d9e7bf6
#
_cell.length_a   1.000
_cell.length_b   1.000
_cell.length_c   1.000
_cell.angle_alpha   90.00
_cell.angle_beta   90.00
_cell.angle_gamma   90.00
#
_symmetry.space_group_name_H-M   'P 1'
#
loop_
_entity.id
_entity.type
_entity.pdbx_description
1 polymer ?
#
loop_
_entity_poly.entity_id
_entity_poly.type
_entity_poly.pdbx_seq_one_letter_code
_entity_poly.pdbx_strand_id
1 'polypeptide(L)'
;KHHRLHSLYNEKELNSSLTKIYRSAKTSMEENGASTLYLALGLLRWFEGKSEVPRYAPVVMIPIEIVRKSAKKGYAMHMRDEDAQINITLLEFLKQNYDIHINGLTPPPEDEHGLDIPRIFAIIRKAVMSLSMWDIVEVGLIGNFSFSQFVMWNDIHNNHKFLENSKIVISLMNGAVQWDCAIPEGIDKQSAYLPVAVDASQLRAINMAAEGVSFVLHGPPGTGKSQTITAMIANALTKGKTILFVAEKMAAL
;
A
#
# COMPACT_ATOMS: atom_id res chain seq x y z
N LYS A 1 25.01 24.12 12.93
CA LYS A 1 23.91 24.87 12.26
C LYS A 1 22.61 24.15 12.63
N HIS A 2 21.65 24.86 13.25
CA HIS A 2 20.35 24.29 13.55
C HIS A 2 19.52 24.32 12.26
N HIS A 3 19.29 23.15 11.67
CA HIS A 3 18.35 23.01 10.56
C HIS A 3 16.94 23.17 11.11
N ARG A 4 16.29 24.29 10.83
CA ARG A 4 14.89 24.57 11.19
C ARG A 4 14.09 24.72 9.92
N LEU A 5 12.95 24.05 9.87
CA LEU A 5 11.95 24.26 8.82
C LEU A 5 11.06 25.44 9.24
N HIS A 6 10.75 26.29 8.29
CA HIS A 6 9.78 27.35 8.46
C HIS A 6 8.42 26.88 7.94
N SER A 7 7.38 27.09 8.72
CA SER A 7 6.00 26.77 8.35
C SER A 7 5.21 28.03 8.05
N LEU A 8 4.24 27.93 7.16
CA LEU A 8 3.25 28.98 6.90
C LEU A 8 2.18 29.08 7.99
N TYR A 9 2.07 28.06 8.86
CA TYR A 9 1.14 28.05 9.97
C TYR A 9 1.67 28.81 11.19
N ASN A 10 0.76 29.39 11.96
CA ASN A 10 1.11 29.85 13.30
C ASN A 10 1.43 28.67 14.22
N GLU A 11 2.06 28.94 15.38
CA GLU A 11 2.55 27.90 16.29
C GLU A 11 1.43 26.93 16.76
N LYS A 12 0.24 27.46 17.05
CA LYS A 12 -0.92 26.65 17.52
C LYS A 12 -1.45 25.72 16.42
N GLU A 13 -1.60 26.25 15.22
CA GLU A 13 -2.03 25.48 14.04
C GLU A 13 -1.01 24.43 13.66
N LEU A 14 0.28 24.79 13.66
CA LEU A 14 1.37 23.87 13.37
C LEU A 14 1.39 22.69 14.36
N ASN A 15 1.31 22.96 15.65
CA ASN A 15 1.28 21.92 16.67
C ASN A 15 0.05 21.00 16.54
N SER A 16 -1.10 21.56 16.21
CA SER A 16 -2.33 20.79 15.97
C SER A 16 -2.17 19.88 14.75
N SER A 17 -1.66 20.42 13.63
CA SER A 17 -1.45 19.69 12.37
C SER A 17 -0.40 18.59 12.53
N LEU A 18 0.74 18.89 13.14
CA LEU A 18 1.79 17.90 13.41
C LEU A 18 1.31 16.79 14.34
N THR A 19 0.48 17.11 15.33
CA THR A 19 -0.10 16.09 16.21
C THR A 19 -1.03 15.14 15.45
N LYS A 20 -1.84 15.66 14.54
CA LYS A 20 -2.74 14.85 13.70
C LYS A 20 -1.94 13.96 12.75
N ILE A 21 -0.95 14.53 12.06
CA ILE A 21 -0.09 13.80 11.12
C ILE A 21 0.69 12.71 11.86
N TYR A 22 1.30 13.02 13.00
CA TYR A 22 2.03 12.06 13.83
C TYR A 22 1.15 10.88 14.28
N ARG A 23 -0.08 11.16 14.77
CA ARG A 23 -1.01 10.10 15.19
C ARG A 23 -1.42 9.23 14.02
N SER A 24 -1.78 9.84 12.89
CA SER A 24 -2.17 9.12 11.67
C SER A 24 -1.03 8.25 11.14
N ALA A 25 0.21 8.77 11.09
CA ALA A 25 1.38 7.99 10.67
C ALA A 25 1.64 6.80 11.61
N LYS A 26 1.53 7.02 12.91
CA LYS A 26 1.69 5.95 13.90
C LYS A 26 0.62 4.86 13.74
N THR A 27 -0.64 5.24 13.58
CA THR A 27 -1.73 4.29 13.33
C THR A 27 -1.51 3.51 12.04
N SER A 28 -1.11 4.17 10.95
CA SER A 28 -0.79 3.48 9.68
C SER A 28 0.35 2.48 9.83
N MET A 29 1.38 2.83 10.59
CA MET A 29 2.50 1.91 10.87
C MET A 29 2.06 0.70 11.70
N GLU A 30 1.20 0.92 12.71
CA GLU A 30 0.67 -0.14 13.57
C GLU A 30 -0.34 -1.04 12.83
N GLU A 31 -1.15 -0.48 11.93
CA GLU A 31 -2.16 -1.25 11.18
C GLU A 31 -1.62 -1.94 9.93
N ASN A 32 -0.75 -1.27 9.17
CA ASN A 32 -0.31 -1.72 7.85
C ASN A 32 1.17 -2.12 7.80
N GLY A 33 1.94 -1.88 8.87
CA GLY A 33 3.37 -2.16 8.92
C GLY A 33 4.23 -1.30 8.00
N ALA A 34 3.63 -0.30 7.33
CA ALA A 34 4.31 0.57 6.38
C ALA A 34 4.17 2.03 6.80
N SER A 35 5.27 2.79 6.68
CA SER A 35 5.22 4.23 6.88
C SER A 35 4.55 4.90 5.68
N THR A 36 3.60 5.77 5.98
CA THR A 36 2.91 6.58 4.97
C THR A 36 3.32 8.04 5.01
N LEU A 37 4.31 8.40 5.86
CA LEU A 37 4.71 9.77 6.09
C LEU A 37 5.82 10.22 5.14
N TYR A 38 5.54 11.26 4.38
CA TYR A 38 6.46 11.83 3.39
C TYR A 38 6.54 13.34 3.49
N LEU A 39 7.70 13.87 3.14
CA LEU A 39 7.87 15.24 2.68
C LEU A 39 7.72 15.25 1.16
N ALA A 40 6.64 15.82 0.68
CA ALA A 40 6.39 16.00 -0.75
C ALA A 40 7.01 17.33 -1.21
N LEU A 41 7.77 17.30 -2.31
CA LEU A 41 8.32 18.49 -2.96
C LEU A 41 7.66 18.67 -4.32
N GLY A 42 7.05 19.83 -4.52
CA GLY A 42 6.25 20.18 -5.68
C GLY A 42 4.94 19.41 -5.75
N LEU A 43 3.88 20.12 -6.11
CA LEU A 43 2.57 19.55 -6.38
C LEU A 43 2.18 19.85 -7.82
N LEU A 44 1.93 18.82 -8.63
CA LEU A 44 1.25 19.03 -9.90
C LEU A 44 -0.19 19.46 -9.60
N ARG A 45 -0.56 20.63 -10.12
CA ARG A 45 -1.94 21.10 -10.13
C ARG A 45 -2.55 20.80 -11.48
N TRP A 46 -3.74 20.16 -11.48
CA TRP A 46 -4.50 19.90 -12.70
C TRP A 46 -5.99 20.07 -12.49
N PHE A 47 -6.73 20.02 -13.59
CA PHE A 47 -8.17 20.15 -13.59
C PHE A 47 -8.80 18.99 -14.37
N GLU A 48 -9.87 18.42 -13.86
CA GLU A 48 -10.58 17.30 -14.49
C GLU A 48 -11.77 17.83 -15.32
N GLY A 49 -11.74 17.58 -16.63
CA GLY A 49 -12.80 17.95 -17.54
C GLY A 49 -13.09 19.46 -17.52
N LYS A 50 -14.33 19.83 -17.20
CA LYS A 50 -14.76 21.24 -17.09
C LYS A 50 -14.78 21.75 -15.63
N SER A 51 -14.21 21.01 -14.70
CA SER A 51 -14.17 21.41 -13.29
C SER A 51 -13.24 22.59 -13.08
N GLU A 52 -13.69 23.59 -12.34
CA GLU A 52 -12.86 24.73 -11.89
C GLU A 52 -12.11 24.42 -10.58
N VAL A 53 -12.37 23.25 -9.98
CA VAL A 53 -11.72 22.84 -8.73
C VAL A 53 -10.38 22.18 -9.06
N PRO A 54 -9.26 22.77 -8.62
CA PRO A 54 -7.95 22.20 -8.87
C PRO A 54 -7.73 20.91 -8.07
N ARG A 55 -7.07 19.94 -8.71
CA ARG A 55 -6.55 18.74 -8.08
C ARG A 55 -5.05 18.91 -7.89
N TYR A 56 -4.51 18.22 -6.88
CA TYR A 56 -3.09 18.27 -6.56
C TYR A 56 -2.54 16.88 -6.30
N ALA A 57 -1.37 16.59 -6.85
CA ALA A 57 -0.62 15.39 -6.53
C ALA A 57 0.87 15.71 -6.30
N PRO A 58 1.51 15.08 -5.32
CA PRO A 58 2.93 15.26 -5.06
C PRO A 58 3.77 14.76 -6.24
N VAL A 59 4.86 15.46 -6.54
CA VAL A 59 5.80 15.11 -7.63
C VAL A 59 6.95 14.27 -7.10
N VAL A 60 7.66 14.79 -6.10
CA VAL A 60 8.78 14.09 -5.45
C VAL A 60 8.42 13.81 -4.00
N MET A 61 8.76 12.64 -3.52
CA MET A 61 8.40 12.15 -2.21
C MET A 61 9.63 11.66 -1.48
N ILE A 62 9.90 12.26 -0.33
CA ILE A 62 11.00 11.93 0.54
C ILE A 62 10.43 11.24 1.78
N PRO A 63 10.76 9.96 2.03
CA PRO A 63 10.31 9.27 3.23
C PRO A 63 10.87 9.94 4.48
N ILE A 64 10.01 10.26 5.42
CA ILE A 64 10.39 10.92 6.67
C ILE A 64 9.76 10.23 7.88
N GLU A 65 10.32 10.51 9.04
CA GLU A 65 9.70 10.23 10.33
C GLU A 65 9.58 11.51 11.16
N ILE A 66 8.53 11.58 11.96
CA ILE A 66 8.33 12.64 12.94
C ILE A 66 8.48 12.05 14.33
N VAL A 67 9.40 12.60 15.11
CA VAL A 67 9.65 12.20 16.49
C VAL A 67 9.20 13.32 17.44
N ARG A 68 8.36 12.98 18.41
CA ARG A 68 7.97 13.94 19.46
C ARG A 68 9.01 13.91 20.59
N LYS A 69 9.84 14.93 20.68
CA LYS A 69 10.89 15.03 21.73
C LYS A 69 10.34 15.25 23.13
N SER A 70 9.39 16.15 23.28
CA SER A 70 8.61 16.38 24.53
C SER A 70 7.50 17.39 24.27
N ALA A 71 6.58 17.57 25.23
CA ALA A 71 5.52 18.58 25.12
C ALA A 71 6.06 20.00 24.95
N LYS A 72 7.24 20.31 25.56
CA LYS A 72 7.88 21.63 25.46
C LYS A 72 8.85 21.77 24.31
N LYS A 73 9.49 20.67 23.85
CA LYS A 73 10.51 20.70 22.78
C LYS A 73 9.93 20.49 21.37
N GLY A 74 8.62 20.21 21.28
CA GLY A 74 7.93 20.03 20.00
C GLY A 74 8.33 18.76 19.24
N TYR A 75 8.27 18.86 17.92
CA TYR A 75 8.54 17.78 16.99
C TYR A 75 9.88 17.94 16.30
N ALA A 76 10.54 16.84 15.98
CA ALA A 76 11.68 16.79 15.08
C ALA A 76 11.33 15.89 13.89
N MET A 77 11.82 16.26 12.72
CA MET A 77 11.70 15.48 11.50
C MET A 77 13.07 14.90 11.15
N HIS A 78 13.08 13.63 10.79
CA HIS A 78 14.26 12.93 10.29
C HIS A 78 13.93 12.32 8.93
N MET A 79 14.90 12.30 8.03
CA MET A 79 14.80 11.50 6.81
C MET A 79 14.99 10.04 7.19
N ARG A 80 14.27 9.16 6.51
CA ARG A 80 14.48 7.71 6.64
C ARG A 80 15.61 7.27 5.71
N ASP A 81 16.11 6.06 5.93
CA ASP A 81 17.18 5.46 5.11
C ASP A 81 16.71 5.03 3.69
N GLU A 82 15.46 5.29 3.37
CA GLU A 82 14.87 5.02 2.06
C GLU A 82 15.12 6.20 1.12
N ASP A 83 15.37 5.93 -0.15
CA ASP A 83 15.63 6.95 -1.15
C ASP A 83 14.41 7.82 -1.46
N ALA A 84 14.67 9.08 -1.78
CA ALA A 84 13.67 9.97 -2.35
C ALA A 84 13.23 9.45 -3.72
N GLN A 85 11.94 9.51 -4.01
CA GLN A 85 11.39 8.93 -5.22
C GLN A 85 10.41 9.87 -5.93
N ILE A 86 10.32 9.72 -7.25
CA ILE A 86 9.27 10.35 -8.02
C ILE A 86 7.96 9.59 -7.82
N ASN A 87 6.86 10.30 -7.77
CA ASN A 87 5.53 9.70 -7.69
C ASN A 87 5.15 8.96 -8.99
N ILE A 88 5.50 7.69 -9.06
CA ILE A 88 5.20 6.82 -10.22
C ILE A 88 3.69 6.74 -10.46
N THR A 89 2.88 6.77 -9.40
CA THR A 89 1.42 6.79 -9.51
C THR A 89 0.93 7.98 -10.33
N LEU A 90 1.53 9.15 -10.12
CA LEU A 90 1.21 10.35 -10.90
C LEU A 90 1.59 10.17 -12.37
N LEU A 91 2.77 9.60 -12.66
CA LEU A 91 3.22 9.39 -14.04
C LEU A 91 2.31 8.43 -14.79
N GLU A 92 1.93 7.32 -14.18
CA GLU A 92 1.00 6.36 -14.77
C GLU A 92 -0.43 6.94 -14.91
N PHE A 93 -0.89 7.72 -13.93
CA PHE A 93 -2.17 8.44 -14.03
C PHE A 93 -2.20 9.39 -15.24
N LEU A 94 -1.14 10.16 -15.45
CA LEU A 94 -1.01 11.08 -16.59
C LEU A 94 -1.00 10.35 -17.93
N LYS A 95 -0.27 9.25 -18.01
CA LYS A 95 -0.20 8.40 -19.19
C LYS A 95 -1.55 7.79 -19.54
N GLN A 96 -2.27 7.24 -18.57
CA GLN A 96 -3.49 6.49 -18.84
C GLN A 96 -4.71 7.36 -19.08
N ASN A 97 -4.82 8.47 -18.36
CA ASN A 97 -6.02 9.31 -18.42
C ASN A 97 -5.89 10.46 -19.43
N TYR A 98 -4.66 10.85 -19.76
CA TYR A 98 -4.39 12.03 -20.58
C TYR A 98 -3.43 11.77 -21.75
N ASP A 99 -2.95 10.52 -21.91
CA ASP A 99 -1.95 10.11 -22.91
C ASP A 99 -0.64 10.94 -22.85
N ILE A 100 -0.31 11.42 -21.64
CA ILE A 100 0.90 12.21 -21.38
C ILE A 100 2.04 11.28 -20.98
N HIS A 101 2.98 11.08 -21.91
CA HIS A 101 4.18 10.29 -21.69
C HIS A 101 5.34 11.19 -21.26
N ILE A 102 5.82 11.01 -20.03
CA ILE A 102 6.92 11.80 -19.48
C ILE A 102 8.21 10.97 -19.55
N ASN A 103 9.10 11.34 -20.46
CA ASN A 103 10.41 10.71 -20.62
C ASN A 103 11.47 11.47 -19.81
N GLY A 104 12.53 10.76 -19.37
CA GLY A 104 13.66 11.35 -18.67
C GLY A 104 13.48 11.44 -17.15
N LEU A 105 12.51 10.70 -16.61
CA LEU A 105 12.32 10.53 -15.16
C LEU A 105 12.60 9.09 -14.68
N THR A 106 13.03 8.21 -15.59
CA THR A 106 13.42 6.82 -15.28
C THR A 106 14.71 6.48 -16.01
N PRO A 107 15.88 6.46 -15.35
CA PRO A 107 16.11 6.90 -13.97
C PRO A 107 15.85 8.41 -13.79
N PRO A 108 15.53 8.85 -12.56
CA PRO A 108 15.34 10.27 -12.30
C PRO A 108 16.65 11.04 -12.47
N PRO A 109 16.62 12.32 -12.90
CA PRO A 109 17.82 13.14 -12.95
C PRO A 109 18.35 13.44 -11.55
N GLU A 110 19.68 13.37 -11.40
CA GLU A 110 20.39 13.62 -10.15
C GLU A 110 21.45 14.72 -10.34
N ASP A 111 21.77 15.40 -9.28
CA ASP A 111 22.88 16.36 -9.15
C ASP A 111 23.82 15.96 -8.02
N GLU A 112 24.76 16.84 -7.64
CA GLU A 112 25.74 16.59 -6.56
C GLU A 112 25.08 16.41 -5.17
N HIS A 113 23.79 16.73 -5.03
CA HIS A 113 23.04 16.70 -3.77
C HIS A 113 21.94 15.61 -3.76
N GLY A 114 21.79 14.84 -4.83
CA GLY A 114 20.76 13.81 -5.01
C GLY A 114 19.83 14.14 -6.18
N LEU A 115 18.51 13.99 -5.99
CA LEU A 115 17.55 14.27 -7.04
C LEU A 115 17.59 15.75 -7.48
N ASP A 116 17.79 16.00 -8.77
CA ASP A 116 17.71 17.33 -9.38
C ASP A 116 16.26 17.81 -9.48
N ILE A 117 15.75 18.36 -8.38
CA ILE A 117 14.35 18.80 -8.25
C ILE A 117 13.95 19.85 -9.30
N PRO A 118 14.75 20.90 -9.56
CA PRO A 118 14.43 21.86 -10.61
C PRO A 118 14.28 21.23 -11.99
N ARG A 119 15.16 20.30 -12.33
CA ARG A 119 15.12 19.59 -13.60
C ARG A 119 13.92 18.65 -13.71
N ILE A 120 13.56 17.94 -12.64
CA ILE A 120 12.35 17.14 -12.57
C ILE A 120 11.12 18.00 -12.84
N PHE A 121 11.01 19.16 -12.17
CA PHE A 121 9.89 20.09 -12.37
C PHE A 121 9.84 20.62 -13.81
N ALA A 122 10.99 20.98 -14.38
CA ALA A 122 11.04 21.44 -15.77
C ALA A 122 10.58 20.39 -16.78
N ILE A 123 10.95 19.12 -16.58
CA ILE A 123 10.51 17.99 -17.42
C ILE A 123 9.00 17.85 -17.37
N ILE A 124 8.40 17.85 -16.18
CA ILE A 124 6.96 17.69 -16.01
C ILE A 124 6.21 18.90 -16.57
N ARG A 125 6.65 20.13 -16.28
CA ARG A 125 6.08 21.36 -16.84
C ARG A 125 6.04 21.32 -18.36
N LYS A 126 7.16 20.89 -18.98
CA LYS A 126 7.22 20.73 -20.43
C LYS A 126 6.20 19.73 -20.95
N ALA A 127 5.98 18.64 -20.23
CA ALA A 127 5.01 17.61 -20.65
C ALA A 127 3.56 18.09 -20.56
N VAL A 128 3.23 18.95 -19.60
CA VAL A 128 1.85 19.45 -19.40
C VAL A 128 1.63 20.84 -19.98
N MET A 129 2.61 21.46 -20.62
CA MET A 129 2.56 22.86 -21.08
C MET A 129 1.41 23.18 -22.07
N SER A 130 0.92 22.19 -22.79
CA SER A 130 -0.22 22.34 -23.72
C SER A 130 -1.57 22.38 -23.00
N LEU A 131 -1.63 22.03 -21.71
CA LEU A 131 -2.85 21.97 -20.94
C LEU A 131 -3.01 23.27 -20.14
N SER A 132 -4.11 23.96 -20.41
CA SER A 132 -4.39 25.25 -19.74
C SER A 132 -4.50 25.08 -18.23
N MET A 133 -3.85 25.97 -17.48
CA MET A 133 -3.86 26.06 -16.01
C MET A 133 -3.17 24.88 -15.28
N TRP A 134 -2.58 23.93 -16.00
CA TRP A 134 -1.78 22.88 -15.39
C TRP A 134 -0.36 23.39 -15.12
N ASP A 135 0.13 23.20 -13.91
CA ASP A 135 1.48 23.62 -13.54
C ASP A 135 1.93 22.93 -12.24
N ILE A 136 3.23 22.99 -11.98
CA ILE A 136 3.80 22.58 -10.71
C ILE A 136 3.82 23.76 -9.74
N VAL A 137 3.15 23.60 -8.62
CA VAL A 137 3.25 24.50 -7.48
C VAL A 137 4.44 24.10 -6.65
N GLU A 138 5.46 24.98 -6.57
CA GLU A 138 6.71 24.72 -5.86
C GLU A 138 6.53 24.94 -4.37
N VAL A 139 6.10 23.90 -3.68
CA VAL A 139 5.88 23.89 -2.23
C VAL A 139 6.43 22.61 -1.62
N GLY A 140 6.80 22.69 -0.34
CA GLY A 140 7.07 21.53 0.50
C GLY A 140 5.84 21.23 1.37
N LEU A 141 5.37 19.99 1.37
CA LEU A 141 4.21 19.56 2.12
C LEU A 141 4.56 18.27 2.90
N ILE A 142 4.24 18.26 4.19
CA ILE A 142 4.33 17.04 5.01
C ILE A 142 2.94 16.42 5.10
N GLY A 143 2.84 15.15 4.74
CA GLY A 143 1.57 14.44 4.76
C GLY A 143 1.71 12.93 4.77
N ASN A 144 0.60 12.26 5.05
CA ASN A 144 0.48 10.82 4.91
C ASN A 144 -0.02 10.49 3.50
N PHE A 145 0.76 9.70 2.77
CA PHE A 145 0.43 9.23 1.44
C PHE A 145 0.48 7.71 1.42
N SER A 146 -0.53 7.08 0.86
CA SER A 146 -0.61 5.62 0.70
C SER A 146 -0.65 5.27 -0.77
N PHE A 147 0.27 4.39 -1.18
CA PHE A 147 0.35 3.89 -2.56
C PHE A 147 -0.12 2.42 -2.68
N SER A 148 -0.59 1.82 -1.59
CA SER A 148 -0.98 0.41 -1.57
C SER A 148 -2.05 0.08 -2.60
N GLN A 149 -3.05 0.95 -2.77
CA GLN A 149 -4.10 0.75 -3.77
C GLN A 149 -3.55 0.82 -5.19
N PHE A 150 -2.61 1.74 -5.46
CA PHE A 150 -1.98 1.84 -6.77
C PHE A 150 -1.10 0.63 -7.07
N VAL A 151 -0.33 0.14 -6.09
CA VAL A 151 0.50 -1.07 -6.27
C VAL A 151 -0.37 -2.26 -6.62
N MET A 152 -1.47 -2.48 -5.90
CA MET A 152 -2.43 -3.55 -6.19
C MET A 152 -3.07 -3.38 -7.58
N TRP A 153 -3.51 -2.16 -7.92
CA TRP A 153 -4.08 -1.88 -9.22
C TRP A 153 -3.07 -2.12 -10.36
N ASN A 154 -1.84 -1.66 -10.20
CA ASN A 154 -0.76 -1.84 -11.18
C ASN A 154 -0.40 -3.31 -11.37
N ASP A 155 -0.38 -4.09 -10.29
CA ASP A 155 -0.16 -5.53 -10.35
C ASP A 155 -1.29 -6.23 -11.14
N ILE A 156 -2.54 -5.93 -10.84
CA ILE A 156 -3.70 -6.45 -11.57
C ILE A 156 -3.64 -6.05 -13.05
N HIS A 157 -3.33 -4.78 -13.34
CA HIS A 157 -3.26 -4.27 -14.71
C HIS A 157 -2.18 -4.97 -15.53
N ASN A 158 -1.00 -5.16 -14.96
CA ASN A 158 0.13 -5.79 -15.65
C ASN A 158 -0.03 -7.31 -15.78
N ASN A 159 -0.74 -7.94 -14.85
CA ASN A 159 -0.91 -9.40 -14.79
C ASN A 159 -2.32 -9.87 -15.19
N HIS A 160 -3.15 -9.00 -15.79
CA HIS A 160 -4.56 -9.32 -16.11
C HIS A 160 -4.70 -10.63 -16.91
N LYS A 161 -3.84 -10.86 -17.94
CA LYS A 161 -3.87 -12.09 -18.75
C LYS A 161 -3.61 -13.36 -17.93
N PHE A 162 -2.77 -13.27 -16.90
CA PHE A 162 -2.52 -14.38 -15.99
C PHE A 162 -3.73 -14.59 -15.06
N LEU A 163 -4.31 -13.50 -14.56
CA LEU A 163 -5.46 -13.54 -13.66
C LEU A 163 -6.72 -14.06 -14.37
N GLU A 164 -6.94 -13.70 -15.64
CA GLU A 164 -8.04 -14.18 -16.48
C GLU A 164 -8.05 -15.70 -16.67
N ASN A 165 -6.91 -16.37 -16.55
CA ASN A 165 -6.79 -17.83 -16.64
C ASN A 165 -6.94 -18.53 -15.28
N SER A 166 -7.03 -17.81 -14.18
CA SER A 166 -7.19 -18.39 -12.86
C SER A 166 -8.66 -18.78 -12.60
N LYS A 167 -8.91 -20.07 -12.39
CA LYS A 167 -10.26 -20.57 -12.05
C LYS A 167 -10.84 -19.89 -10.81
N ILE A 168 -10.01 -19.53 -9.82
CA ILE A 168 -10.42 -18.84 -8.60
C ILE A 168 -10.88 -17.42 -8.95
N VAL A 169 -10.09 -16.68 -9.74
CA VAL A 169 -10.42 -15.30 -10.15
C VAL A 169 -11.71 -15.31 -10.99
N ILE A 170 -11.82 -16.21 -11.97
CA ILE A 170 -13.02 -16.37 -12.80
C ILE A 170 -14.25 -16.64 -11.91
N SER A 171 -14.11 -17.51 -10.91
CA SER A 171 -15.20 -17.83 -9.99
C SER A 171 -15.65 -16.62 -9.17
N LEU A 172 -14.70 -15.81 -8.68
CA LEU A 172 -15.00 -14.57 -7.95
C LEU A 172 -15.72 -13.56 -8.84
N MET A 173 -15.29 -13.42 -10.10
CA MET A 173 -15.89 -12.47 -11.04
C MET A 173 -17.29 -12.89 -11.49
N ASN A 174 -17.50 -14.19 -11.71
CA ASN A 174 -18.78 -14.73 -12.23
C ASN A 174 -19.77 -15.09 -11.12
N GLY A 175 -19.37 -15.04 -9.86
CA GLY A 175 -20.19 -15.44 -8.72
C GLY A 175 -20.53 -16.94 -8.69
N ALA A 176 -19.83 -17.77 -9.47
CA ALA A 176 -20.03 -19.20 -9.57
C ALA A 176 -18.70 -19.95 -9.50
N VAL A 177 -18.68 -21.04 -8.74
CA VAL A 177 -17.46 -21.85 -8.56
C VAL A 177 -17.09 -22.53 -9.89
N GLN A 178 -15.86 -22.32 -10.33
CA GLN A 178 -15.30 -22.83 -11.58
C GLN A 178 -14.24 -23.93 -11.37
N TRP A 179 -14.04 -24.39 -10.14
CA TRP A 179 -13.12 -25.49 -9.82
C TRP A 179 -13.90 -26.69 -9.26
N ASP A 180 -13.26 -27.84 -9.29
CA ASP A 180 -13.83 -29.04 -8.67
C ASP A 180 -13.85 -28.86 -7.15
N CYS A 181 -15.05 -28.93 -6.59
CA CYS A 181 -15.30 -28.85 -5.16
C CYS A 181 -15.43 -30.22 -4.50
N ALA A 182 -15.15 -31.29 -5.23
CA ALA A 182 -15.24 -32.63 -4.68
C ALA A 182 -14.27 -32.78 -3.51
N ILE A 183 -14.79 -33.18 -2.37
CA ILE A 183 -13.98 -33.48 -1.19
C ILE A 183 -13.42 -34.89 -1.38
N PRO A 184 -12.09 -35.07 -1.36
CA PRO A 184 -11.50 -36.38 -1.51
C PRO A 184 -12.03 -37.37 -0.48
N GLU A 185 -12.27 -38.61 -0.90
CA GLU A 185 -12.72 -39.67 -0.01
C GLU A 185 -11.68 -39.94 1.08
N GLY A 186 -12.17 -40.19 2.30
CA GLY A 186 -11.30 -40.54 3.43
C GLY A 186 -10.55 -39.36 4.05
N ILE A 187 -10.83 -38.11 3.63
CA ILE A 187 -10.17 -36.91 4.15
C ILE A 187 -10.28 -36.78 5.67
N ASP A 188 -11.41 -37.21 6.25
CA ASP A 188 -11.66 -37.14 7.70
C ASP A 188 -10.82 -38.17 8.50
N LYS A 189 -10.19 -39.15 7.81
CA LYS A 189 -9.34 -40.19 8.42
C LYS A 189 -7.85 -39.82 8.43
N GLN A 190 -7.49 -38.69 7.83
CA GLN A 190 -6.08 -38.31 7.76
C GLN A 190 -5.58 -37.81 9.11
N SER A 191 -4.34 -38.19 9.43
CA SER A 191 -3.64 -37.64 10.59
C SER A 191 -3.19 -36.21 10.29
N ALA A 192 -3.49 -35.28 11.20
CA ALA A 192 -3.03 -33.91 11.12
C ALA A 192 -2.17 -33.58 12.34
N TYR A 193 -1.13 -32.75 12.13
CA TYR A 193 -0.41 -32.17 13.26
C TYR A 193 -1.22 -30.99 13.82
N LEU A 194 -1.65 -31.12 15.06
CA LEU A 194 -2.55 -30.20 15.72
C LEU A 194 -1.86 -29.60 16.96
N PRO A 195 -1.31 -28.38 16.88
CA PRO A 195 -0.68 -27.72 18.02
C PRO A 195 -1.70 -27.21 19.06
N VAL A 196 -2.97 -27.15 18.67
CA VAL A 196 -4.10 -26.70 19.48
C VAL A 196 -5.26 -27.67 19.32
N ALA A 197 -6.14 -27.76 20.33
CA ALA A 197 -7.33 -28.58 20.23
C ALA A 197 -8.28 -28.02 19.15
N VAL A 198 -8.87 -28.90 18.34
CA VAL A 198 -9.80 -28.55 17.26
C VAL A 198 -11.03 -29.43 17.32
N ASP A 199 -12.16 -28.93 16.86
CA ASP A 199 -13.37 -29.72 16.67
C ASP A 199 -13.36 -30.49 15.32
N ALA A 200 -14.37 -31.32 15.10
CA ALA A 200 -14.46 -32.14 13.90
C ALA A 200 -14.59 -31.31 12.62
N SER A 201 -15.28 -30.15 12.66
CA SER A 201 -15.43 -29.28 11.50
C SER A 201 -14.13 -28.55 11.17
N GLN A 202 -13.39 -28.12 12.18
CA GLN A 202 -12.07 -27.53 12.04
C GLN A 202 -11.05 -28.55 11.51
N LEU A 203 -11.06 -29.78 12.04
CA LEU A 203 -10.21 -30.88 11.55
C LEU A 203 -10.44 -31.17 10.08
N ARG A 204 -11.71 -31.21 9.69
CA ARG A 204 -12.06 -31.41 8.26
C ARG A 204 -11.49 -30.30 7.38
N ALA A 205 -11.62 -29.03 7.77
CA ALA A 205 -11.05 -27.91 7.04
C ALA A 205 -9.50 -28.00 6.95
N ILE A 206 -8.83 -28.41 8.03
CA ILE A 206 -7.38 -28.63 8.06
C ILE A 206 -6.95 -29.72 7.07
N ASN A 207 -7.67 -30.83 7.04
CA ASN A 207 -7.39 -31.92 6.13
C ASN A 207 -7.66 -31.55 4.66
N MET A 208 -8.76 -30.81 4.37
CA MET A 208 -9.05 -30.26 3.04
C MET A 208 -7.92 -29.36 2.54
N ALA A 209 -7.45 -28.44 3.39
CA ALA A 209 -6.31 -27.60 3.05
C ALA A 209 -5.02 -28.40 2.79
N ALA A 210 -4.79 -29.47 3.56
CA ALA A 210 -3.64 -30.34 3.36
C ALA A 210 -3.65 -31.07 2.01
N GLU A 211 -4.83 -31.40 1.51
CA GLU A 211 -5.04 -32.01 0.18
C GLU A 211 -5.07 -31.00 -0.96
N GLY A 212 -4.91 -29.71 -0.68
CA GLY A 212 -4.88 -28.65 -1.69
C GLY A 212 -6.27 -28.22 -2.18
N VAL A 213 -7.33 -28.55 -1.45
CA VAL A 213 -8.69 -28.11 -1.79
C VAL A 213 -8.83 -26.62 -1.49
N SER A 214 -9.33 -25.85 -2.46
CA SER A 214 -9.67 -24.44 -2.27
C SER A 214 -11.08 -24.30 -1.73
N PHE A 215 -11.26 -23.58 -0.63
CA PHE A 215 -12.56 -23.39 0.01
C PHE A 215 -12.64 -22.06 0.77
N VAL A 216 -13.85 -21.67 1.17
CA VAL A 216 -14.11 -20.53 2.03
C VAL A 216 -14.42 -21.03 3.44
N LEU A 217 -13.65 -20.59 4.41
CA LEU A 217 -13.91 -20.84 5.82
C LEU A 217 -14.73 -19.70 6.40
N HIS A 218 -16.02 -19.91 6.55
CA HIS A 218 -16.95 -18.93 7.12
C HIS A 218 -17.31 -19.29 8.55
N GLY A 219 -17.29 -18.31 9.44
CA GLY A 219 -17.71 -18.49 10.84
C GLY A 219 -17.81 -17.17 11.58
N PRO A 220 -18.80 -16.99 12.48
CA PRO A 220 -18.93 -15.84 13.34
C PRO A 220 -17.69 -15.60 14.22
N PRO A 221 -17.55 -14.42 14.84
CA PRO A 221 -16.54 -14.20 15.89
C PRO A 221 -16.66 -15.24 17.01
N GLY A 222 -15.53 -15.73 17.52
CA GLY A 222 -15.50 -16.72 18.61
C GLY A 222 -15.61 -18.19 18.18
N THR A 223 -15.79 -18.52 16.90
CA THR A 223 -15.86 -19.90 16.39
C THR A 223 -14.51 -20.58 16.18
N GLY A 224 -13.43 -20.01 16.64
CA GLY A 224 -12.10 -20.60 16.51
C GLY A 224 -11.46 -20.49 15.11
N LYS A 225 -11.86 -19.53 14.26
CA LYS A 225 -11.23 -19.34 12.94
C LYS A 225 -9.73 -19.18 13.01
N SER A 226 -9.21 -18.32 13.88
CA SER A 226 -7.78 -18.12 14.06
C SER A 226 -7.07 -19.40 14.52
N GLN A 227 -7.71 -20.16 15.41
CA GLN A 227 -7.23 -21.47 15.86
C GLN A 227 -7.14 -22.47 14.71
N THR A 228 -8.16 -22.51 13.85
CA THR A 228 -8.20 -23.35 12.65
C THR A 228 -7.08 -22.96 11.68
N ILE A 229 -6.89 -21.66 11.41
CA ILE A 229 -5.82 -21.14 10.54
C ILE A 229 -4.44 -21.51 11.10
N THR A 230 -4.22 -21.32 12.40
CA THR A 230 -2.96 -21.71 13.06
C THR A 230 -2.68 -23.21 12.89
N ALA A 231 -3.70 -24.06 13.08
CA ALA A 231 -3.55 -25.49 12.90
C ALA A 231 -3.31 -25.88 11.43
N MET A 232 -3.96 -25.20 10.46
CA MET A 232 -3.67 -25.37 9.03
C MET A 232 -2.22 -25.07 8.69
N ILE A 233 -1.71 -23.92 9.18
CA ILE A 233 -0.33 -23.50 8.97
C ILE A 233 0.63 -24.53 9.57
N ALA A 234 0.43 -24.91 10.83
CA ALA A 234 1.28 -25.89 11.51
C ALA A 234 1.29 -27.24 10.77
N ASN A 235 0.12 -27.75 10.37
CA ASN A 235 0.02 -29.00 9.63
C ASN A 235 0.67 -28.94 8.25
N ALA A 236 0.56 -27.80 7.54
CA ALA A 236 1.20 -27.62 6.25
C ALA A 236 2.73 -27.53 6.36
N LEU A 237 3.26 -26.88 7.41
CA LEU A 237 4.70 -26.81 7.69
C LEU A 237 5.27 -28.20 7.99
N THR A 238 4.60 -29.02 8.78
CA THR A 238 5.05 -30.40 9.06
C THR A 238 5.09 -31.28 7.81
N LYS A 239 4.28 -30.95 6.80
CA LYS A 239 4.28 -31.60 5.49
C LYS A 239 5.29 -30.96 4.50
N GLY A 240 6.15 -30.05 4.96
CA GLY A 240 7.17 -29.39 4.13
C GLY A 240 6.61 -28.39 3.12
N LYS A 241 5.38 -27.91 3.28
CA LYS A 241 4.76 -26.95 2.36
C LYS A 241 5.19 -25.52 2.69
N THR A 242 5.37 -24.70 1.67
CA THR A 242 5.52 -23.24 1.80
C THR A 242 4.15 -22.60 1.90
N ILE A 243 3.99 -21.62 2.81
CA ILE A 243 2.71 -20.98 3.11
C ILE A 243 2.88 -19.49 2.95
N LEU A 244 1.89 -18.87 2.26
CA LEU A 244 1.69 -17.43 2.28
C LEU A 244 0.41 -17.12 3.05
N PHE A 245 0.55 -16.45 4.18
CA PHE A 245 -0.59 -15.93 4.94
C PHE A 245 -0.76 -14.44 4.65
N VAL A 246 -1.96 -14.05 4.19
CA VAL A 246 -2.27 -12.67 3.84
C VAL A 246 -3.41 -12.18 4.72
N ALA A 247 -3.25 -11.01 5.32
CA ALA A 247 -4.26 -10.37 6.15
C ALA A 247 -4.42 -8.89 5.76
N GLU A 248 -5.60 -8.33 5.96
CA GLU A 248 -5.88 -6.92 5.74
C GLU A 248 -5.11 -6.02 6.72
N LYS A 249 -5.00 -6.46 7.97
CA LYS A 249 -4.34 -5.72 9.06
C LYS A 249 -3.20 -6.52 9.66
N MET A 250 -2.11 -5.83 9.97
CA MET A 250 -0.93 -6.43 10.60
C MET A 250 -1.25 -7.09 11.95
N ALA A 251 -2.20 -6.54 12.70
CA ALA A 251 -2.65 -7.11 13.98
C ALA A 251 -3.30 -8.51 13.84
N ALA A 252 -3.61 -8.96 12.61
CA ALA A 252 -4.15 -10.29 12.34
C ALA A 252 -3.06 -11.29 11.94
N LEU A 253 -1.82 -10.84 11.76
CA LEU A 253 -0.62 -11.64 11.54
C LEU A 253 0.07 -11.98 12.86
#